data_4e00e7a0f7ae969ca250d68874479f02
#
_entry.id   4e00e7a0f7ae969ca250d68874479f02
#
_cell.length_a   1.000
_cell.length_b   1.000
_cell.length_c   1.000
_cell.angle_alpha   90.00
_cell.angle_beta   90.00
_cell.angle_gamma   90.00
#
_symmetry.space_group_name_H-M   'P 1'
#
loop_
_entity.id
_entity.type
_entity.pdbx_description
1 polymer ?
#
loop_
_entity_poly.entity_id
_entity_poly.type
_entity_poly.pdbx_seq_one_letter_code
_entity_poly.pdbx_strand_id
1 'polypeptide(L)'
;MFDSLNIFKKPENSQLSESLDQLSKDYLSSSASKKIREAIDFADKAHEGQFRKSGEPFITHPINVGLILVSLKMDVDTVIAGLLHDVVEDCDIPLSDVKKKFGNNVSQLVDGVTKLLQLDEKMKDQSQAEHFQKMALATAEDVRVVIIKLADRLHNLKTIEHLPRDKQVKKCRETFDLYAPLAHQIGMHKMATELEDCSFKTLHPTRYKLIQDALEKNNLDKKTLISRVKRSLNAKFKKNDIEAKITGREKRVFSIYQKIKKKKFSFADIYDVFAFRVLVNNGADCYKALGLIHNIFTPITGRFKDYIAVP
;
A
#
# COMPACT_ATOMS: atom_id res chain seq x y z
N MET A 1 -2.92 -7.17 2.02
CA MET A 1 -3.44 -7.17 0.65
C MET A 1 -2.29 -7.24 -0.34
N PHE A 2 -1.30 -6.36 -0.28
CA PHE A 2 -0.14 -6.42 -1.17
C PHE A 2 0.76 -7.64 -0.94
N ASP A 3 0.93 -8.12 0.31
CA ASP A 3 1.72 -9.32 0.62
C ASP A 3 1.04 -10.64 0.20
N SER A 4 -0.30 -10.65 0.07
CA SER A 4 -1.06 -11.84 -0.35
C SER A 4 -1.05 -12.06 -1.87
N LEU A 5 -0.66 -11.05 -2.64
CA LEU A 5 -0.64 -11.12 -4.10
C LEU A 5 0.59 -11.85 -4.66
N ASN A 6 1.52 -12.29 -3.80
CA ASN A 6 2.78 -12.94 -4.23
C ASN A 6 3.61 -12.11 -5.23
N ILE A 7 3.30 -10.81 -5.37
CA ILE A 7 3.83 -9.87 -6.36
C ILE A 7 5.36 -9.70 -6.23
N PHE A 8 5.91 -10.06 -5.07
CA PHE A 8 7.30 -9.75 -4.68
C PHE A 8 8.23 -10.97 -4.60
N LYS A 9 7.77 -12.17 -5.01
CA LYS A 9 8.67 -13.28 -5.33
C LYS A 9 9.18 -13.04 -6.75
N LYS A 10 10.44 -13.37 -7.05
CA LYS A 10 11.05 -13.26 -8.40
C LYS A 10 10.26 -14.11 -9.43
N PRO A 11 9.10 -13.66 -9.95
CA PRO A 11 8.44 -14.34 -11.05
C PRO A 11 9.06 -13.85 -12.36
N GLU A 12 9.02 -14.68 -13.38
CA GLU A 12 9.33 -14.26 -14.74
C GLU A 12 8.37 -13.15 -15.18
N ASN A 13 8.83 -12.25 -16.06
CA ASN A 13 8.04 -11.10 -16.55
C ASN A 13 6.68 -11.52 -17.11
N SER A 14 6.59 -12.68 -17.75
CA SER A 14 5.36 -13.29 -18.26
C SER A 14 4.33 -13.51 -17.15
N GLN A 15 4.75 -14.05 -16.00
CA GLN A 15 3.86 -14.32 -14.86
C GLN A 15 3.34 -13.04 -14.19
N LEU A 16 4.17 -11.98 -14.17
CA LEU A 16 3.74 -10.67 -13.64
C LEU A 16 2.69 -10.03 -14.55
N SER A 17 2.91 -10.05 -15.86
CA SER A 17 1.98 -9.52 -16.86
C SER A 17 0.65 -10.28 -16.85
N GLU A 18 0.68 -11.62 -16.75
CA GLU A 18 -0.51 -12.45 -16.61
C GLU A 18 -1.29 -12.15 -15.32
N SER A 19 -0.58 -11.97 -14.20
CA SER A 19 -1.20 -11.59 -12.92
C SER A 19 -1.88 -10.23 -13.00
N LEU A 20 -1.26 -9.26 -13.67
CA LEU A 20 -1.84 -7.93 -13.87
C LEU A 20 -3.07 -7.99 -14.77
N ASP A 21 -3.02 -8.75 -15.85
CA ASP A 21 -4.16 -8.97 -16.75
C ASP A 21 -5.33 -9.65 -16.01
N GLN A 22 -5.05 -10.69 -15.22
CA GLN A 22 -6.07 -11.40 -14.46
C GLN A 22 -6.74 -10.51 -13.42
N LEU A 23 -5.96 -9.77 -12.60
CA LEU A 23 -6.50 -8.88 -11.58
C LEU A 23 -7.26 -7.68 -12.18
N SER A 24 -6.83 -7.19 -13.34
CA SER A 24 -7.52 -6.10 -14.02
C SER A 24 -8.91 -6.51 -14.53
N LYS A 25 -9.07 -7.74 -14.99
CA LYS A 25 -10.35 -8.29 -15.47
C LYS A 25 -11.42 -8.40 -14.38
N ASP A 26 -11.05 -8.40 -13.11
CA ASP A 26 -12.00 -8.46 -12.00
C ASP A 26 -12.91 -7.21 -11.92
N TYR A 27 -12.50 -6.08 -12.52
CA TYR A 27 -13.25 -4.82 -12.43
C TYR A 27 -13.15 -3.91 -13.67
N LEU A 28 -12.26 -4.19 -14.61
CA LEU A 28 -12.11 -3.45 -15.86
C LEU A 28 -12.70 -4.23 -17.04
N SER A 29 -13.08 -3.49 -18.09
CA SER A 29 -13.57 -4.10 -19.33
C SER A 29 -12.46 -4.83 -20.12
N SER A 30 -12.86 -5.73 -21.00
CA SER A 30 -11.91 -6.43 -21.88
C SER A 30 -11.12 -5.48 -22.79
N SER A 31 -11.73 -4.36 -23.21
CA SER A 31 -11.04 -3.32 -23.98
C SER A 31 -9.98 -2.59 -23.15
N ALA A 32 -10.25 -2.33 -21.86
CA ALA A 32 -9.28 -1.75 -20.93
C ALA A 32 -8.09 -2.69 -20.69
N SER A 33 -8.34 -3.98 -20.50
CA SER A 33 -7.27 -4.99 -20.34
C SER A 33 -6.37 -5.07 -21.59
N LYS A 34 -6.94 -4.89 -22.79
CA LYS A 34 -6.15 -4.83 -24.02
C LYS A 34 -5.21 -3.62 -24.04
N LYS A 35 -5.71 -2.42 -23.67
CA LYS A 35 -4.89 -1.20 -23.56
C LYS A 35 -3.76 -1.34 -22.54
N ILE A 36 -4.02 -1.99 -21.41
CA ILE A 36 -3.00 -2.27 -20.39
C ILE A 36 -1.89 -3.14 -20.97
N ARG A 37 -2.22 -4.20 -21.73
CA ARG A 37 -1.21 -5.03 -22.41
C ARG A 37 -0.41 -4.23 -23.42
N GLU A 38 -1.06 -3.41 -24.25
CA GLU A 38 -0.37 -2.52 -25.18
C GLU A 38 0.60 -1.55 -24.46
N ALA A 39 0.26 -1.11 -23.25
CA ALA A 39 1.15 -0.28 -22.42
C ALA A 39 2.33 -1.08 -21.85
N ILE A 40 2.13 -2.34 -21.44
CA ILE A 40 3.22 -3.22 -21.00
C ILE A 40 4.20 -3.46 -22.17
N ASP A 41 3.70 -3.82 -23.36
CA ASP A 41 4.53 -4.06 -24.54
C ASP A 41 5.31 -2.80 -24.95
N PHE A 42 4.70 -1.62 -24.78
CA PHE A 42 5.35 -0.35 -25.07
C PHE A 42 6.46 -0.05 -24.06
N ALA A 43 6.19 -0.22 -22.76
CA ALA A 43 7.19 -0.02 -21.70
C ALA A 43 8.33 -1.04 -21.79
N ASP A 44 8.05 -2.30 -22.12
CA ASP A 44 9.06 -3.34 -22.27
C ASP A 44 10.04 -3.00 -23.41
N LYS A 45 9.52 -2.60 -24.56
CA LYS A 45 10.36 -2.12 -25.67
C LYS A 45 11.15 -0.86 -25.33
N ALA A 46 10.56 0.06 -24.59
CA ALA A 46 11.22 1.30 -24.18
C ALA A 46 12.41 1.03 -23.25
N HIS A 47 12.27 0.07 -22.34
CA HIS A 47 13.30 -0.32 -21.38
C HIS A 47 14.17 -1.52 -21.85
N GLU A 48 14.15 -1.86 -23.15
CA GLU A 48 14.92 -2.97 -23.68
C GLU A 48 16.42 -2.82 -23.36
N GLY A 49 17.01 -3.87 -22.80
CA GLY A 49 18.44 -3.87 -22.42
C GLY A 49 18.75 -3.14 -21.09
N GLN A 50 17.75 -2.53 -20.43
CA GLN A 50 17.93 -1.92 -19.13
C GLN A 50 17.69 -2.92 -18.00
N PHE A 51 18.50 -2.83 -16.94
CA PHE A 51 18.42 -3.69 -15.75
C PHE A 51 18.38 -2.85 -14.48
N ARG A 52 17.62 -3.33 -13.51
CA ARG A 52 17.62 -2.78 -12.16
C ARG A 52 18.93 -3.17 -11.41
N LYS A 53 19.19 -2.49 -10.28
CA LYS A 53 20.33 -2.85 -9.40
C LYS A 53 20.21 -4.24 -8.78
N SER A 54 19.01 -4.83 -8.78
CA SER A 54 18.77 -6.24 -8.43
C SER A 54 19.20 -7.24 -9.48
N GLY A 55 19.57 -6.77 -10.70
CA GLY A 55 19.88 -7.60 -11.88
C GLY A 55 18.64 -8.05 -12.66
N GLU A 56 17.45 -7.66 -12.27
CA GLU A 56 16.20 -7.96 -12.98
C GLU A 56 15.98 -6.99 -14.15
N PRO A 57 15.32 -7.40 -15.27
CA PRO A 57 14.91 -6.48 -16.33
C PRO A 57 14.12 -5.30 -15.76
N PHE A 58 14.37 -4.09 -16.28
CA PHE A 58 13.75 -2.87 -15.73
C PHE A 58 12.23 -2.90 -15.76
N ILE A 59 11.63 -3.52 -16.78
CA ILE A 59 10.18 -3.66 -16.96
C ILE A 59 9.46 -4.30 -15.75
N THR A 60 10.18 -5.07 -14.91
CA THR A 60 9.60 -5.65 -13.69
C THR A 60 9.07 -4.57 -12.75
N HIS A 61 9.70 -3.37 -12.75
CA HIS A 61 9.28 -2.26 -11.91
C HIS A 61 7.95 -1.65 -12.35
N PRO A 62 7.77 -1.17 -13.59
CA PRO A 62 6.50 -0.65 -14.07
C PRO A 62 5.34 -1.64 -13.92
N ILE A 63 5.56 -2.93 -14.20
CA ILE A 63 4.52 -3.95 -14.02
C ILE A 63 4.10 -4.05 -12.55
N ASN A 64 5.04 -4.06 -11.61
CA ASN A 64 4.73 -4.09 -10.19
C ASN A 64 4.01 -2.81 -9.70
N VAL A 65 4.35 -1.64 -10.22
CA VAL A 65 3.60 -0.40 -9.98
C VAL A 65 2.16 -0.55 -10.51
N GLY A 66 1.98 -1.07 -11.72
CA GLY A 66 0.68 -1.38 -12.28
C GLY A 66 -0.14 -2.35 -11.42
N LEU A 67 0.49 -3.42 -10.91
CA LEU A 67 -0.14 -4.39 -9.99
C LEU A 67 -0.60 -3.73 -8.68
N ILE A 68 0.19 -2.81 -8.11
CA ILE A 68 -0.21 -2.04 -6.93
C ILE A 68 -1.45 -1.21 -7.26
N LEU A 69 -1.47 -0.48 -8.38
CA LEU A 69 -2.58 0.36 -8.82
C LEU A 69 -3.85 -0.45 -9.10
N VAL A 70 -3.74 -1.60 -9.75
CA VAL A 70 -4.86 -2.54 -9.97
C VAL A 70 -5.41 -3.07 -8.65
N SER A 71 -4.56 -3.38 -7.68
CA SER A 71 -4.99 -3.82 -6.34
C SER A 71 -5.76 -2.74 -5.56
N LEU A 72 -5.54 -1.48 -5.91
CA LEU A 72 -6.28 -0.31 -5.41
C LEU A 72 -7.55 -0.04 -6.21
N LYS A 73 -7.82 -0.82 -7.28
CA LYS A 73 -8.94 -0.66 -8.21
C LYS A 73 -8.94 0.70 -8.90
N MET A 74 -7.77 1.17 -9.32
CA MET A 74 -7.63 2.41 -10.07
C MET A 74 -8.19 2.26 -11.50
N ASP A 75 -8.58 3.40 -12.09
CA ASP A 75 -9.04 3.45 -13.48
C ASP A 75 -7.93 3.07 -14.48
N VAL A 76 -8.33 2.76 -15.70
CA VAL A 76 -7.42 2.26 -16.74
C VAL A 76 -6.31 3.27 -17.10
N ASP A 77 -6.64 4.56 -17.16
CA ASP A 77 -5.68 5.62 -17.51
C ASP A 77 -4.60 5.75 -16.43
N THR A 78 -4.99 5.63 -15.15
CA THR A 78 -4.05 5.61 -14.01
C THR A 78 -3.13 4.40 -14.04
N VAL A 79 -3.65 3.21 -14.36
CA VAL A 79 -2.83 1.99 -14.46
C VAL A 79 -1.83 2.11 -15.61
N ILE A 80 -2.28 2.57 -16.78
CA ILE A 80 -1.42 2.80 -17.95
C ILE A 80 -0.35 3.85 -17.63
N ALA A 81 -0.72 4.96 -17.00
CA ALA A 81 0.24 5.98 -16.61
C ALA A 81 1.28 5.44 -15.61
N GLY A 82 0.87 4.55 -14.69
CA GLY A 82 1.78 3.86 -13.79
C GLY A 82 2.74 2.89 -14.50
N LEU A 83 2.32 2.27 -15.60
CA LEU A 83 3.19 1.45 -16.45
C LEU A 83 4.19 2.27 -17.27
N LEU A 84 3.85 3.53 -17.56
CA LEU A 84 4.62 4.41 -18.45
C LEU A 84 5.35 5.53 -17.71
N HIS A 85 5.31 5.58 -16.37
CA HIS A 85 5.75 6.74 -15.60
C HIS A 85 7.24 7.07 -15.76
N ASP A 86 8.10 6.06 -16.00
CA ASP A 86 9.54 6.22 -16.19
C ASP A 86 9.96 6.32 -17.67
N VAL A 87 9.04 6.03 -18.63
CA VAL A 87 9.38 5.93 -20.06
C VAL A 87 9.85 7.28 -20.63
N VAL A 88 9.23 8.37 -20.19
CA VAL A 88 9.59 9.74 -20.68
C VAL A 88 10.89 10.21 -20.06
N GLU A 89 11.19 9.83 -18.82
CA GLU A 89 12.39 10.27 -18.10
C GLU A 89 13.63 9.41 -18.43
N ASP A 90 13.45 8.09 -18.47
CA ASP A 90 14.57 7.15 -18.54
C ASP A 90 14.84 6.61 -19.96
N CYS A 91 13.93 6.83 -20.94
CA CYS A 91 14.03 6.21 -22.26
C CYS A 91 14.00 7.21 -23.45
N ASP A 92 14.15 8.51 -23.20
CA ASP A 92 14.14 9.56 -24.24
C ASP A 92 12.90 9.53 -25.16
N ILE A 93 11.78 8.96 -24.71
CA ILE A 93 10.52 8.91 -25.45
C ILE A 93 9.75 10.21 -25.20
N PRO A 94 9.42 10.99 -26.24
CA PRO A 94 8.73 12.25 -26.07
C PRO A 94 7.27 12.03 -25.59
N LEU A 95 6.80 12.89 -24.72
CA LEU A 95 5.44 12.86 -24.18
C LEU A 95 4.36 12.87 -25.29
N SER A 96 4.68 13.47 -26.47
CA SER A 96 3.82 13.46 -27.66
C SER A 96 3.48 12.07 -28.16
N ASP A 97 4.41 11.12 -28.05
CA ASP A 97 4.22 9.74 -28.51
C ASP A 97 3.33 8.97 -27.54
N VAL A 98 3.50 9.20 -26.23
CA VAL A 98 2.57 8.70 -25.20
C VAL A 98 1.17 9.24 -25.46
N LYS A 99 1.03 10.55 -25.72
CA LYS A 99 -0.25 11.19 -26.03
C LYS A 99 -0.90 10.61 -27.27
N LYS A 100 -0.13 10.41 -28.35
CA LYS A 100 -0.63 9.86 -29.62
C LYS A 100 -1.16 8.44 -29.47
N LYS A 101 -0.51 7.62 -28.64
CA LYS A 101 -0.82 6.20 -28.52
C LYS A 101 -1.85 5.90 -27.43
N PHE A 102 -1.77 6.58 -26.28
CA PHE A 102 -2.58 6.27 -25.08
C PHE A 102 -3.57 7.39 -24.73
N GLY A 103 -3.52 8.52 -25.41
CA GLY A 103 -4.45 9.62 -25.22
C GLY A 103 -3.96 10.71 -24.27
N ASN A 104 -4.77 11.79 -24.21
CA ASN A 104 -4.39 13.00 -23.46
C ASN A 104 -4.33 12.77 -21.94
N ASN A 105 -5.30 12.03 -21.38
CA ASN A 105 -5.35 11.78 -19.93
C ASN A 105 -4.10 11.05 -19.42
N VAL A 106 -3.71 9.96 -20.11
CA VAL A 106 -2.49 9.21 -19.75
C VAL A 106 -1.25 10.10 -19.86
N SER A 107 -1.14 10.88 -20.95
CA SER A 107 -0.03 11.81 -21.15
C SER A 107 0.06 12.86 -20.03
N GLN A 108 -1.07 13.43 -19.61
CA GLN A 108 -1.11 14.41 -18.51
C GLN A 108 -0.69 13.78 -17.18
N LEU A 109 -1.12 12.54 -16.89
CA LEU A 109 -0.72 11.83 -15.68
C LEU A 109 0.78 11.54 -15.67
N VAL A 110 1.35 11.06 -16.78
CA VAL A 110 2.80 10.82 -16.90
C VAL A 110 3.59 12.11 -16.73
N ASP A 111 3.19 13.21 -17.41
CA ASP A 111 3.80 14.54 -17.26
C ASP A 111 3.76 15.02 -15.78
N GLY A 112 2.60 14.84 -15.13
CA GLY A 112 2.44 15.17 -13.71
C GLY A 112 3.41 14.40 -12.81
N VAL A 113 3.59 13.10 -13.04
CA VAL A 113 4.53 12.26 -12.27
C VAL A 113 5.97 12.72 -12.50
N THR A 114 6.36 13.00 -13.76
CA THR A 114 7.69 13.52 -14.10
C THR A 114 7.96 14.87 -13.44
N LYS A 115 6.98 15.78 -13.43
CA LYS A 115 7.09 17.08 -12.74
C LYS A 115 7.26 16.92 -11.23
N LEU A 116 6.56 15.97 -10.61
CA LEU A 116 6.75 15.67 -9.18
C LEU A 116 8.16 15.16 -8.88
N LEU A 117 8.74 14.33 -9.73
CA LEU A 117 10.12 13.85 -9.60
C LEU A 117 11.10 15.01 -9.66
N GLN A 118 10.96 15.91 -10.63
CA GLN A 118 11.79 17.10 -10.76
C GLN A 118 11.68 18.04 -9.55
N LEU A 119 10.48 18.15 -8.96
CA LEU A 119 10.27 18.89 -7.72
C LEU A 119 11.02 18.25 -6.55
N ASP A 120 10.93 16.91 -6.39
CA ASP A 120 11.66 16.15 -5.37
C ASP A 120 13.19 16.41 -5.47
N GLU A 121 13.71 16.47 -6.69
CA GLU A 121 15.14 16.72 -6.90
C GLU A 121 15.58 18.14 -6.58
N LYS A 122 14.81 19.14 -7.01
CA LYS A 122 15.11 20.56 -6.79
C LYS A 122 14.97 20.99 -5.32
N MET A 123 14.18 20.25 -4.55
CA MET A 123 13.84 20.60 -3.16
C MET A 123 14.70 19.89 -2.10
N LYS A 124 15.76 19.17 -2.51
CA LYS A 124 16.64 18.43 -1.59
C LYS A 124 17.21 19.28 -0.45
N ASP A 125 17.31 20.59 -0.64
CA ASP A 125 17.88 21.54 0.31
C ASP A 125 16.82 22.48 0.94
N GLN A 126 15.54 22.29 0.66
CA GLN A 126 14.43 23.11 1.20
C GLN A 126 13.81 22.47 2.45
N SER A 127 13.02 23.27 3.18
CA SER A 127 12.33 22.77 4.37
C SER A 127 11.27 21.71 4.02
N GLN A 128 11.07 20.73 4.92
CA GLN A 128 10.05 19.68 4.75
C GLN A 128 8.64 20.27 4.55
N ALA A 129 8.33 21.39 5.20
CA ALA A 129 7.02 22.05 5.10
C ALA A 129 6.77 22.60 3.69
N GLU A 130 7.76 23.23 3.07
CA GLU A 130 7.64 23.74 1.69
C GLU A 130 7.50 22.60 0.68
N HIS A 131 8.28 21.52 0.87
CA HIS A 131 8.18 20.34 0.03
C HIS A 131 6.79 19.70 0.11
N PHE A 132 6.29 19.53 1.32
CA PHE A 132 4.95 19.00 1.56
C PHE A 132 3.85 19.90 0.95
N GLN A 133 3.97 21.23 1.09
CA GLN A 133 3.00 22.17 0.50
C GLN A 133 2.96 22.09 -1.02
N LYS A 134 4.11 22.00 -1.69
CA LYS A 134 4.17 21.87 -3.16
C LYS A 134 3.62 20.53 -3.65
N MET A 135 3.90 19.44 -2.92
CA MET A 135 3.31 18.14 -3.23
C MET A 135 1.78 18.14 -3.01
N ALA A 136 1.30 18.82 -1.98
CA ALA A 136 -0.13 18.98 -1.74
C ALA A 136 -0.80 19.81 -2.84
N LEU A 137 -0.15 20.84 -3.37
CA LEU A 137 -0.63 21.62 -4.51
C LEU A 137 -0.69 20.77 -5.79
N ALA A 138 0.33 19.98 -6.08
CA ALA A 138 0.31 19.03 -7.22
C ALA A 138 -0.81 17.98 -7.08
N THR A 139 -1.14 17.58 -5.84
CA THR A 139 -2.28 16.69 -5.53
C THR A 139 -3.62 17.36 -5.85
N ALA A 140 -3.71 18.68 -5.73
CA ALA A 140 -4.93 19.43 -6.00
C ALA A 140 -5.28 19.48 -7.50
N GLU A 141 -4.29 19.35 -8.39
CA GLU A 141 -4.52 19.26 -9.83
C GLU A 141 -5.09 17.90 -10.25
N ASP A 142 -4.44 16.81 -9.87
CA ASP A 142 -4.95 15.44 -10.06
C ASP A 142 -4.35 14.49 -9.01
N VAL A 143 -5.18 14.02 -8.09
CA VAL A 143 -4.76 13.10 -7.01
C VAL A 143 -4.16 11.79 -7.55
N ARG A 144 -4.50 11.38 -8.76
CA ARG A 144 -3.98 10.14 -9.38
C ARG A 144 -2.48 10.20 -9.60
N VAL A 145 -1.93 11.38 -9.89
CA VAL A 145 -0.46 11.60 -10.01
C VAL A 145 0.25 11.19 -8.72
N VAL A 146 -0.28 11.63 -7.57
CA VAL A 146 0.27 11.26 -6.26
C VAL A 146 0.09 9.78 -5.97
N ILE A 147 -1.05 9.18 -6.34
CA ILE A 147 -1.30 7.75 -6.15
C ILE A 147 -0.28 6.91 -6.94
N ILE A 148 0.01 7.28 -8.19
CA ILE A 148 1.06 6.62 -8.99
C ILE A 148 2.42 6.75 -8.29
N LYS A 149 2.77 7.96 -7.83
CA LYS A 149 4.03 8.19 -7.13
C LYS A 149 4.17 7.42 -5.82
N LEU A 150 3.08 7.26 -5.06
CA LEU A 150 3.06 6.42 -3.86
C LEU A 150 3.23 4.93 -4.20
N ALA A 151 2.65 4.45 -5.31
CA ALA A 151 2.82 3.08 -5.79
C ALA A 151 4.27 2.82 -6.24
N ASP A 152 4.88 3.74 -6.98
CA ASP A 152 6.30 3.73 -7.33
C ASP A 152 7.17 3.67 -6.07
N ARG A 153 6.95 4.60 -5.13
CA ARG A 153 7.70 4.66 -3.87
C ARG A 153 7.59 3.37 -3.07
N LEU A 154 6.41 2.78 -2.99
CA LEU A 154 6.19 1.52 -2.28
C LEU A 154 6.98 0.37 -2.93
N HIS A 155 6.97 0.26 -4.25
CA HIS A 155 7.75 -0.76 -4.94
C HIS A 155 9.25 -0.55 -4.74
N ASN A 156 9.74 0.68 -4.84
CA ASN A 156 11.14 1.03 -4.59
C ASN A 156 11.59 0.71 -3.16
N LEU A 157 10.72 0.88 -2.14
CA LEU A 157 11.02 0.47 -0.76
C LEU A 157 11.09 -1.05 -0.60
N LYS A 158 10.28 -1.81 -1.32
CA LYS A 158 10.28 -3.28 -1.25
C LYS A 158 11.53 -3.91 -1.89
N THR A 159 12.18 -3.19 -2.78
CA THR A 159 13.44 -3.60 -3.45
C THR A 159 14.65 -2.80 -2.97
N ILE A 160 14.54 -2.09 -1.85
CA ILE A 160 15.54 -1.11 -1.39
C ILE A 160 16.87 -1.74 -0.95
N GLU A 161 16.87 -3.04 -0.64
CA GLU A 161 18.03 -3.79 -0.18
C GLU A 161 19.18 -3.82 -1.19
N HIS A 162 18.91 -3.64 -2.47
CA HIS A 162 19.90 -3.58 -3.54
C HIS A 162 20.60 -2.20 -3.67
N LEU A 163 20.20 -1.21 -2.86
CA LEU A 163 20.81 0.11 -2.83
C LEU A 163 21.91 0.19 -1.76
N PRO A 164 22.92 1.07 -1.92
CA PRO A 164 23.87 1.42 -0.86
C PRO A 164 23.13 1.95 0.39
N ARG A 165 23.68 1.69 1.59
CA ARG A 165 23.05 1.97 2.87
C ARG A 165 22.66 3.44 3.07
N ASP A 166 23.49 4.36 2.65
CA ASP A 166 23.24 5.80 2.69
C ASP A 166 21.98 6.18 1.90
N LYS A 167 21.83 5.62 0.69
CA LYS A 167 20.65 5.82 -0.17
C LYS A 167 19.41 5.17 0.41
N GLN A 168 19.52 3.97 1.02
CA GLN A 168 18.43 3.34 1.73
C GLN A 168 17.88 4.26 2.85
N VAL A 169 18.77 4.76 3.71
CA VAL A 169 18.42 5.63 4.83
C VAL A 169 17.74 6.91 4.33
N LYS A 170 18.30 7.55 3.29
CA LYS A 170 17.74 8.77 2.71
C LYS A 170 16.32 8.54 2.21
N LYS A 171 16.13 7.54 1.34
CA LYS A 171 14.81 7.23 0.76
C LYS A 171 13.77 6.86 1.83
N CYS A 172 14.17 6.14 2.87
CA CYS A 172 13.26 5.79 3.96
C CYS A 172 12.87 6.99 4.83
N ARG A 173 13.80 7.93 5.09
CA ARG A 173 13.47 9.19 5.79
C ARG A 173 12.52 10.05 4.98
N GLU A 174 12.80 10.28 3.71
CA GLU A 174 11.88 10.98 2.79
C GLU A 174 10.48 10.36 2.82
N THR A 175 10.42 9.03 2.87
CA THR A 175 9.12 8.33 2.94
C THR A 175 8.38 8.59 4.24
N PHE A 176 9.06 8.56 5.37
CA PHE A 176 8.44 8.88 6.67
C PHE A 176 8.01 10.33 6.78
N ASP A 177 8.82 11.23 6.26
CA ASP A 177 8.66 12.67 6.48
C ASP A 177 7.67 13.30 5.50
N LEU A 178 7.50 12.69 4.31
CA LEU A 178 6.70 13.26 3.23
C LEU A 178 5.62 12.31 2.71
N TYR A 179 6.00 11.14 2.17
CA TYR A 179 5.06 10.29 1.42
C TYR A 179 4.03 9.56 2.30
N ALA A 180 4.43 9.09 3.48
CA ALA A 180 3.48 8.42 4.38
C ALA A 180 2.45 9.41 4.98
N PRO A 181 2.82 10.62 5.45
CA PRO A 181 1.86 11.67 5.80
C PRO A 181 0.93 12.06 4.66
N LEU A 182 1.46 12.22 3.44
CA LEU A 182 0.64 12.54 2.26
C LEU A 182 -0.38 11.44 1.97
N ALA A 183 0.03 10.17 2.02
CA ALA A 183 -0.87 9.04 1.86
C ALA A 183 -1.96 9.00 2.95
N HIS A 184 -1.65 9.39 4.18
CA HIS A 184 -2.65 9.55 5.24
C HIS A 184 -3.65 10.66 4.94
N GLN A 185 -3.21 11.82 4.44
CA GLN A 185 -4.08 12.96 4.12
C GLN A 185 -5.09 12.65 3.02
N ILE A 186 -4.65 11.93 1.95
CA ILE A 186 -5.57 11.52 0.88
C ILE A 186 -6.38 10.26 1.24
N GLY A 187 -6.35 9.83 2.51
CA GLY A 187 -7.14 8.70 3.00
C GLY A 187 -6.60 7.30 2.63
N MET A 188 -5.43 7.20 2.02
CA MET A 188 -4.81 5.93 1.62
C MET A 188 -4.08 5.25 2.80
N HIS A 189 -4.78 5.07 3.93
CA HIS A 189 -4.20 4.56 5.18
C HIS A 189 -3.47 3.22 5.05
N LYS A 190 -3.91 2.33 4.15
CA LYS A 190 -3.22 1.05 3.92
C LYS A 190 -1.85 1.27 3.27
N MET A 191 -1.79 2.13 2.26
CA MET A 191 -0.55 2.50 1.59
C MET A 191 0.41 3.20 2.57
N ALA A 192 -0.08 4.19 3.32
CA ALA A 192 0.70 4.88 4.34
C ALA A 192 1.32 3.90 5.35
N THR A 193 0.53 2.99 5.89
CA THR A 193 1.01 1.98 6.85
C THR A 193 2.05 1.03 6.23
N GLU A 194 1.93 0.68 4.94
CA GLU A 194 2.94 -0.14 4.25
C GLU A 194 4.25 0.63 4.04
N LEU A 195 4.16 1.89 3.62
CA LEU A 195 5.31 2.78 3.47
C LEU A 195 6.06 2.96 4.79
N GLU A 196 5.33 3.21 5.88
CA GLU A 196 5.89 3.31 7.23
C GLU A 196 6.57 2.01 7.67
N ASP A 197 5.95 0.85 7.48
CA ASP A 197 6.46 -0.44 7.94
C ASP A 197 7.72 -0.85 7.17
N CYS A 198 7.74 -0.68 5.83
CA CYS A 198 8.91 -0.91 5.00
C CYS A 198 10.08 0.01 5.40
N SER A 199 9.81 1.29 5.60
CA SER A 199 10.81 2.27 6.00
C SER A 199 11.35 1.99 7.41
N PHE A 200 10.47 1.61 8.35
CA PHE A 200 10.88 1.26 9.71
C PHE A 200 11.78 0.02 9.74
N LYS A 201 11.45 -1.02 8.98
CA LYS A 201 12.28 -2.22 8.82
C LYS A 201 13.70 -1.86 8.39
N THR A 202 13.82 -0.94 7.43
CA THR A 202 15.12 -0.52 6.90
C THR A 202 15.88 0.40 7.85
N LEU A 203 15.21 1.40 8.46
CA LEU A 203 15.87 2.37 9.35
C LEU A 203 16.26 1.78 10.71
N HIS A 204 15.46 0.86 11.23
CA HIS A 204 15.61 0.29 12.57
C HIS A 204 15.52 -1.24 12.56
N PRO A 205 16.41 -1.95 11.84
CA PRO A 205 16.30 -3.39 11.61
C PRO A 205 16.32 -4.19 12.93
N THR A 206 17.15 -3.81 13.88
CA THR A 206 17.23 -4.47 15.20
C THR A 206 15.91 -4.35 15.97
N ARG A 207 15.32 -3.14 16.00
CA ARG A 207 14.03 -2.91 16.69
C ARG A 207 12.89 -3.64 15.98
N TYR A 208 12.91 -3.62 14.65
CA TYR A 208 11.93 -4.35 13.84
C TYR A 208 11.98 -5.85 14.16
N LYS A 209 13.18 -6.44 14.14
CA LYS A 209 13.39 -7.86 14.42
C LYS A 209 12.97 -8.23 15.86
N LEU A 210 13.34 -7.44 16.86
CA LEU A 210 12.93 -7.68 18.26
C LEU A 210 11.41 -7.72 18.42
N ILE A 211 10.69 -6.80 17.77
CA ILE A 211 9.22 -6.79 17.81
C ILE A 211 8.65 -8.00 17.06
N GLN A 212 9.22 -8.32 15.90
CA GLN A 212 8.81 -9.48 15.11
C GLN A 212 9.02 -10.79 15.88
N ASP A 213 10.19 -11.00 16.46
CA ASP A 213 10.52 -12.19 17.26
C ASP A 213 9.59 -12.32 18.49
N ALA A 214 9.26 -11.20 19.15
CA ALA A 214 8.32 -11.18 20.25
C ALA A 214 6.89 -11.52 19.81
N LEU A 215 6.48 -11.06 18.64
CA LEU A 215 5.22 -11.43 18.01
C LEU A 215 5.19 -12.91 17.62
N GLU A 216 6.29 -13.47 17.17
CA GLU A 216 6.41 -14.88 16.79
C GLU A 216 6.44 -15.80 18.03
N LYS A 217 7.14 -15.45 19.09
CA LYS A 217 7.18 -16.21 20.34
C LYS A 217 5.83 -16.31 21.06
N ASN A 218 5.01 -15.27 20.97
CA ASN A 218 3.66 -15.26 21.53
C ASN A 218 2.61 -15.92 20.62
N ASN A 219 3.03 -16.51 19.51
CA ASN A 219 2.14 -17.07 18.50
C ASN A 219 2.03 -18.59 18.56
N LEU A 220 1.07 -19.06 19.29
CA LEU A 220 0.30 -20.24 18.92
C LEU A 220 -0.45 -19.89 17.64
N ASP A 221 0.01 -20.42 16.49
CA ASP A 221 -0.66 -20.43 15.19
C ASP A 221 -1.62 -19.25 14.89
N LYS A 222 -1.04 -18.12 14.47
CA LYS A 222 -1.74 -16.85 14.14
C LYS A 222 -2.97 -17.05 13.25
N LYS A 223 -2.81 -17.88 12.19
CA LYS A 223 -3.88 -18.15 11.24
C LYS A 223 -5.02 -18.91 11.87
N THR A 224 -4.70 -19.85 12.72
CA THR A 224 -5.69 -20.65 13.47
C THR A 224 -6.44 -19.80 14.48
N LEU A 225 -5.76 -18.87 15.19
CA LEU A 225 -6.45 -17.95 16.11
C LEU A 225 -7.45 -17.05 15.38
N ILE A 226 -7.02 -16.38 14.29
CA ILE A 226 -7.90 -15.53 13.49
C ILE A 226 -9.07 -16.34 12.93
N SER A 227 -8.80 -17.56 12.43
CA SER A 227 -9.83 -18.43 11.87
C SER A 227 -10.81 -18.92 12.94
N ARG A 228 -10.32 -19.25 14.13
CA ARG A 228 -11.13 -19.67 15.29
C ARG A 228 -12.06 -18.53 15.74
N VAL A 229 -11.52 -17.32 15.92
CA VAL A 229 -12.33 -16.16 16.31
C VAL A 229 -13.39 -15.84 15.25
N LYS A 230 -13.01 -15.82 13.96
CA LYS A 230 -13.97 -15.60 12.87
C LYS A 230 -15.08 -16.66 12.86
N ARG A 231 -14.73 -17.94 13.06
CA ARG A 231 -15.72 -19.05 13.08
C ARG A 231 -16.68 -18.88 14.24
N SER A 232 -16.18 -18.59 15.45
CA SER A 232 -17.00 -18.36 16.64
C SER A 232 -17.98 -17.20 16.45
N LEU A 233 -17.48 -16.05 15.93
CA LEU A 233 -18.33 -14.88 15.66
C LEU A 233 -19.37 -15.15 14.57
N ASN A 234 -18.98 -15.77 13.45
CA ASN A 234 -19.91 -16.11 12.37
C ASN A 234 -21.03 -17.05 12.84
N ALA A 235 -20.70 -18.08 13.63
CA ALA A 235 -21.69 -19.00 14.18
C ALA A 235 -22.70 -18.27 15.10
N LYS A 236 -22.21 -17.35 15.94
CA LYS A 236 -23.03 -16.57 16.86
C LYS A 236 -23.95 -15.59 16.11
N PHE A 237 -23.42 -14.88 15.09
CA PHE A 237 -24.19 -13.93 14.28
C PHE A 237 -25.25 -14.64 13.46
N LYS A 238 -24.90 -15.77 12.82
CA LYS A 238 -25.86 -16.58 12.07
C LYS A 238 -27.02 -17.08 12.95
N LYS A 239 -26.75 -17.48 14.21
CA LYS A 239 -27.78 -17.93 15.17
C LYS A 239 -28.74 -16.80 15.59
N ASN A 240 -28.35 -15.53 15.44
CA ASN A 240 -29.13 -14.35 15.83
C ASN A 240 -29.55 -13.51 14.63
N ASP A 241 -29.55 -14.07 13.43
CA ASP A 241 -30.00 -13.44 12.17
C ASP A 241 -29.30 -12.10 11.87
N ILE A 242 -27.99 -11.99 12.22
CA ILE A 242 -27.17 -10.84 11.89
C ILE A 242 -26.30 -11.18 10.68
N GLU A 243 -26.52 -10.47 9.58
CA GLU A 243 -25.64 -10.51 8.43
C GLU A 243 -24.40 -9.64 8.69
N ALA A 244 -23.22 -10.26 8.74
CA ALA A 244 -21.99 -9.55 9.05
C ALA A 244 -20.80 -10.07 8.25
N LYS A 245 -19.96 -9.16 7.76
CA LYS A 245 -18.66 -9.48 7.15
C LYS A 245 -17.54 -9.29 8.17
N ILE A 246 -16.90 -10.40 8.60
CA ILE A 246 -15.85 -10.38 9.61
C ILE A 246 -14.47 -10.44 8.94
N THR A 247 -13.64 -9.44 9.19
CA THR A 247 -12.24 -9.40 8.76
C THR A 247 -11.33 -9.33 9.99
N GLY A 248 -10.28 -10.16 10.01
CA GLY A 248 -9.24 -10.13 11.04
C GLY A 248 -7.90 -9.80 10.41
N ARG A 249 -7.11 -8.97 11.07
CA ARG A 249 -5.75 -8.64 10.65
C ARG A 249 -4.79 -8.59 11.84
N GLU A 250 -3.55 -8.92 11.58
CA GLU A 250 -2.45 -8.62 12.47
C GLU A 250 -2.06 -7.14 12.33
N LYS A 251 -1.64 -6.52 13.44
CA LYS A 251 -1.12 -5.14 13.40
C LYS A 251 0.30 -5.14 12.88
N ARG A 252 0.63 -4.12 12.09
CA ARG A 252 1.98 -3.91 11.55
C ARG A 252 2.98 -3.58 12.66
N VAL A 253 4.23 -3.99 12.48
CA VAL A 253 5.31 -3.85 13.45
C VAL A 253 5.54 -2.39 13.84
N PHE A 254 5.52 -1.47 12.87
CA PHE A 254 5.67 -0.04 13.15
C PHE A 254 4.52 0.53 14.01
N SER A 255 3.28 0.12 13.75
CA SER A 255 2.13 0.53 14.59
C SER A 255 2.26 0.07 16.04
N ILE A 256 2.85 -1.11 16.26
CA ILE A 256 3.16 -1.62 17.59
C ILE A 256 4.28 -0.81 18.23
N TYR A 257 5.36 -0.55 17.48
CA TYR A 257 6.47 0.30 17.96
C TYR A 257 6.00 1.69 18.39
N GLN A 258 5.16 2.34 17.59
CA GLN A 258 4.61 3.65 17.96
C GLN A 258 3.82 3.62 19.28
N LYS A 259 3.06 2.55 19.54
CA LYS A 259 2.32 2.38 20.81
C LYS A 259 3.26 2.22 21.98
N ILE A 260 4.31 1.38 21.83
CA ILE A 260 5.36 1.19 22.87
C ILE A 260 5.99 2.55 23.20
N LYS A 261 6.39 3.30 22.17
CA LYS A 261 7.05 4.62 22.32
C LYS A 261 6.16 5.64 23.02
N LYS A 262 4.86 5.74 22.60
CA LYS A 262 3.92 6.74 23.17
C LYS A 262 3.51 6.46 24.61
N LYS A 263 3.42 5.18 25.00
CA LYS A 263 2.84 4.81 26.31
C LYS A 263 3.85 4.27 27.33
N LYS A 264 5.16 4.24 26.98
CA LYS A 264 6.24 3.63 27.78
C LYS A 264 5.91 2.18 28.24
N PHE A 265 5.15 1.45 27.42
CA PHE A 265 4.75 0.08 27.73
C PHE A 265 5.92 -0.90 27.61
N SER A 266 5.94 -1.90 28.49
CA SER A 266 6.73 -3.12 28.31
C SER A 266 6.14 -3.96 27.17
N PHE A 267 6.94 -4.79 26.53
CA PHE A 267 6.46 -5.78 25.55
C PHE A 267 5.36 -6.70 26.11
N ALA A 268 5.41 -7.01 27.42
CA ALA A 268 4.39 -7.81 28.11
C ALA A 268 3.00 -7.17 28.11
N ASP A 269 2.93 -5.85 27.92
CA ASP A 269 1.67 -5.08 27.94
C ASP A 269 1.01 -4.94 26.57
N ILE A 270 1.57 -5.58 25.52
CA ILE A 270 1.02 -5.51 24.16
C ILE A 270 -0.03 -6.60 23.96
N TYR A 271 -1.21 -6.38 24.53
CA TYR A 271 -2.37 -7.28 24.34
C TYR A 271 -3.10 -7.09 23.02
N ASP A 272 -2.74 -6.10 22.19
CA ASP A 272 -3.50 -5.59 21.06
C ASP A 272 -2.77 -5.90 19.72
N VAL A 273 -2.41 -7.17 19.54
CA VAL A 273 -1.69 -7.65 18.35
C VAL A 273 -2.63 -7.89 17.15
N PHE A 274 -3.85 -8.35 17.43
CA PHE A 274 -4.86 -8.63 16.42
C PHE A 274 -5.99 -7.62 16.47
N ALA A 275 -6.52 -7.28 15.30
CA ALA A 275 -7.70 -6.45 15.17
C ALA A 275 -8.75 -7.18 14.32
N PHE A 276 -9.99 -7.19 14.81
CA PHE A 276 -11.13 -7.71 14.08
C PHE A 276 -12.05 -6.55 13.72
N ARG A 277 -12.58 -6.58 12.50
CA ARG A 277 -13.60 -5.64 12.02
C ARG A 277 -14.83 -6.44 11.64
N VAL A 278 -15.95 -6.04 12.20
CA VAL A 278 -17.27 -6.58 11.88
C VAL A 278 -18.01 -5.48 11.14
N LEU A 279 -18.43 -5.76 9.91
CA LEU A 279 -19.25 -4.87 9.09
C LEU A 279 -20.67 -5.42 9.10
N VAL A 280 -21.62 -4.58 9.43
CA VAL A 280 -23.06 -4.88 9.47
C VAL A 280 -23.83 -3.85 8.65
N ASN A 281 -25.10 -4.11 8.37
CA ASN A 281 -25.89 -3.31 7.42
C ASN A 281 -26.36 -1.96 7.98
N ASN A 282 -26.53 -1.83 9.31
CA ASN A 282 -27.06 -0.61 9.93
C ASN A 282 -26.56 -0.41 11.37
N GLY A 283 -26.83 0.76 11.96
CA GLY A 283 -26.39 1.13 13.30
C GLY A 283 -27.01 0.28 14.43
N ALA A 284 -28.28 -0.14 14.28
CA ALA A 284 -28.93 -1.01 15.27
C ALA A 284 -28.23 -2.38 15.34
N ASP A 285 -27.82 -2.91 14.19
CA ASP A 285 -27.07 -4.17 14.14
C ASP A 285 -25.64 -4.04 14.69
N CYS A 286 -25.05 -2.82 14.69
CA CYS A 286 -23.78 -2.58 15.38
C CYS A 286 -23.90 -2.88 16.89
N TYR A 287 -24.93 -2.39 17.55
CA TYR A 287 -25.13 -2.62 18.98
C TYR A 287 -25.53 -4.06 19.29
N LYS A 288 -26.36 -4.71 18.44
CA LYS A 288 -26.65 -6.14 18.56
C LYS A 288 -25.38 -6.97 18.43
N ALA A 289 -24.56 -6.69 17.41
CA ALA A 289 -23.29 -7.38 17.21
C ALA A 289 -22.32 -7.17 18.38
N LEU A 290 -22.24 -5.96 18.93
CA LEU A 290 -21.45 -5.64 20.10
C LEU A 290 -21.88 -6.47 21.32
N GLY A 291 -23.18 -6.54 21.61
CA GLY A 291 -23.73 -7.35 22.70
C GLY A 291 -23.39 -8.84 22.55
N LEU A 292 -23.51 -9.38 21.32
CA LEU A 292 -23.14 -10.77 21.05
C LEU A 292 -21.63 -11.02 21.18
N ILE A 293 -20.79 -10.06 20.81
CA ILE A 293 -19.33 -10.13 21.01
C ILE A 293 -19.00 -10.15 22.50
N HIS A 294 -19.64 -9.30 23.31
CA HIS A 294 -19.42 -9.26 24.76
C HIS A 294 -19.89 -10.56 25.47
N ASN A 295 -20.84 -11.26 24.88
CA ASN A 295 -21.22 -12.60 25.37
C ASN A 295 -20.17 -13.69 25.11
N ILE A 296 -19.25 -13.46 24.17
CA ILE A 296 -18.17 -14.41 23.82
C ILE A 296 -16.87 -14.00 24.48
N PHE A 297 -16.60 -12.69 24.50
CA PHE A 297 -15.36 -12.08 24.98
C PHE A 297 -15.65 -11.03 26.03
N THR A 298 -15.06 -11.17 27.20
CA THR A 298 -15.18 -10.18 28.27
C THR A 298 -14.48 -8.88 27.89
N PRO A 299 -15.15 -7.71 27.88
CA PRO A 299 -14.53 -6.43 27.58
C PRO A 299 -13.54 -6.05 28.69
N ILE A 300 -12.44 -5.40 28.30
CA ILE A 300 -11.48 -4.84 29.24
C ILE A 300 -12.04 -3.50 29.76
N THR A 301 -12.22 -3.40 31.07
CA THR A 301 -12.74 -2.20 31.73
C THR A 301 -11.94 -0.96 31.35
N GLY A 302 -12.64 0.13 31.03
CA GLY A 302 -12.04 1.43 30.66
C GLY A 302 -11.41 1.48 29.25
N ARG A 303 -11.51 0.40 28.45
CA ARG A 303 -11.01 0.40 27.06
C ARG A 303 -12.10 0.41 26.00
N PHE A 304 -13.34 0.31 26.38
CA PHE A 304 -14.48 0.45 25.46
C PHE A 304 -14.62 1.90 25.00
N LYS A 305 -14.86 2.10 23.70
CA LYS A 305 -15.13 3.40 23.08
C LYS A 305 -16.32 3.24 22.15
N ASP A 306 -17.34 4.03 22.41
CA ASP A 306 -18.53 4.08 21.58
C ASP A 306 -18.43 5.25 20.58
N TYR A 307 -18.01 4.92 19.37
CA TYR A 307 -17.98 5.86 18.24
C TYR A 307 -19.26 5.79 17.38
N ILE A 308 -20.26 5.01 17.79
CA ILE A 308 -21.57 4.96 17.12
C ILE A 308 -22.42 6.10 17.70
N ALA A 309 -22.43 6.24 19.03
CA ALA A 309 -23.17 7.30 19.71
C ALA A 309 -22.42 8.65 19.67
N VAL A 310 -21.10 8.61 19.70
CA VAL A 310 -20.24 9.82 19.71
C VAL A 310 -19.15 9.61 18.63
N PRO A 311 -19.44 9.93 17.35
CA PRO A 311 -18.54 9.76 16.22
C PRO A 311 -17.30 10.66 16.25
#